data_b798b455ae890088b79f39710ce7dc74
#
_entry.id   b798b455ae890088b79f39710ce7dc74
#
_cell.length_a   1.000
_cell.length_b   1.000
_cell.length_c   1.000
_cell.angle_alpha   90.00
_cell.angle_beta   90.00
_cell.angle_gamma   90.00
#
_symmetry.space_group_name_H-M   'P 1'
#
loop_
_entity.id
_entity.type
_entity.pdbx_description
1 polymer ?
#
loop_
_entity_poly.entity_id
_entity_poly.type
_entity_poly.pdbx_seq_one_letter_code
_entity_poly.pdbx_strand_id
1 'polypeptide(L)'
;MISSLSVLIPTYNDCCLELVKQLKIQADYEVKANNGKFIYEIIVADDGSTNNDVIEYNKAIGKLENCRFLIRTINSGRAAIRNFLVQNAHYDYLLFIDSDMEIRNADYLHKYLQSEEAPIIYGGYIINGDKDKLKHNLRYIYERKYEKNHVAKQRMKKPYHDFHTSNFIVKRDIMLRFSFDERMKKYGYEDVLWGKTLKDNNIKIHHIDNPLSFEKFENNALFIAKTEEGIATLYDFRTELREYSNLISTTFLLEKYKLDKLICLVFNKIQHIVKNNLTGNKPCITLFYIYKIGCFCKLLNS
;
A
#
# COMPACT_ATOMS: atom_id res chain seq x y z
N MET A 1 -20.37 -2.84 -17.00
CA MET A 1 -19.06 -2.47 -17.63
C MET A 1 -18.71 -1.06 -17.19
N ILE A 2 -17.49 -0.83 -16.73
CA ILE A 2 -17.02 0.48 -16.27
C ILE A 2 -16.88 1.40 -17.49
N SER A 3 -17.67 2.48 -17.55
CA SER A 3 -17.70 3.44 -18.67
C SER A 3 -16.95 4.75 -18.35
N SER A 4 -16.63 4.99 -17.08
CA SER A 4 -15.87 6.16 -16.66
C SER A 4 -14.94 5.82 -15.49
N LEU A 5 -13.71 6.35 -15.51
CA LEU A 5 -12.67 5.96 -14.55
C LEU A 5 -11.76 7.13 -14.17
N SER A 6 -11.61 7.40 -12.88
CA SER A 6 -10.53 8.23 -12.36
C SER A 6 -9.40 7.35 -11.84
N VAL A 7 -8.21 7.43 -12.44
CA VAL A 7 -7.00 6.77 -11.93
C VAL A 7 -6.33 7.72 -10.94
N LEU A 8 -6.09 7.26 -9.72
CA LEU A 8 -5.65 8.05 -8.57
C LEU A 8 -4.30 7.55 -8.06
N ILE A 9 -3.28 8.39 -8.15
CA ILE A 9 -1.90 8.03 -7.79
C ILE A 9 -1.41 8.98 -6.70
N PRO A 10 -1.34 8.55 -5.43
CA PRO A 10 -0.65 9.30 -4.39
C PRO A 10 0.85 9.16 -4.57
N THR A 11 1.61 10.25 -4.43
CA THR A 11 3.07 10.22 -4.51
C THR A 11 3.73 11.06 -3.41
N TYR A 12 4.92 10.64 -2.98
CA TYR A 12 5.80 11.37 -2.09
C TYR A 12 7.26 11.01 -2.39
N ASN A 13 8.05 11.99 -2.86
CA ASN A 13 9.44 11.81 -3.25
C ASN A 13 9.67 10.64 -4.24
N ASP A 14 8.70 10.35 -5.12
CA ASP A 14 8.79 9.27 -6.11
C ASP A 14 8.40 9.77 -7.51
N CYS A 15 9.17 9.35 -8.52
CA CYS A 15 8.94 9.67 -9.93
C CYS A 15 7.90 8.70 -10.51
N CYS A 16 6.74 9.24 -10.94
CA CYS A 16 5.64 8.43 -11.48
C CYS A 16 5.20 8.81 -12.91
N LEU A 17 5.93 9.71 -13.59
CA LEU A 17 5.60 10.12 -14.96
C LEU A 17 5.52 8.93 -15.93
N GLU A 18 6.44 7.96 -15.84
CA GLU A 18 6.43 6.80 -16.73
C GLU A 18 5.26 5.86 -16.47
N LEU A 19 4.87 5.66 -15.19
CA LEU A 19 3.65 4.95 -14.83
C LEU A 19 2.42 5.62 -15.43
N VAL A 20 2.32 6.95 -15.33
CA VAL A 20 1.22 7.73 -15.91
C VAL A 20 1.17 7.58 -17.43
N LYS A 21 2.31 7.65 -18.12
CA LYS A 21 2.38 7.45 -19.58
C LYS A 21 1.88 6.05 -19.99
N GLN A 22 2.29 5.01 -19.29
CA GLN A 22 1.82 3.65 -19.57
C GLN A 22 0.32 3.50 -19.35
N LEU A 23 -0.22 4.06 -18.26
CA LEU A 23 -1.67 4.10 -18.00
C LEU A 23 -2.43 4.86 -19.09
N LYS A 24 -1.91 6.02 -19.48
CA LYS A 24 -2.52 6.83 -20.54
C LYS A 24 -2.59 6.08 -21.87
N ILE A 25 -1.51 5.39 -22.27
CA ILE A 25 -1.50 4.59 -23.50
C ILE A 25 -2.60 3.53 -23.47
N GLN A 26 -2.76 2.81 -22.37
CA GLN A 26 -3.82 1.79 -22.25
C GLN A 26 -5.22 2.43 -22.22
N ALA A 27 -5.39 3.54 -21.51
CA ALA A 27 -6.66 4.24 -21.42
C ALA A 27 -7.09 4.84 -22.78
N ASP A 28 -6.17 5.45 -23.53
CA ASP A 28 -6.43 5.96 -24.88
C ASP A 28 -6.81 4.83 -25.85
N TYR A 29 -6.21 3.66 -25.70
CA TYR A 29 -6.60 2.46 -26.45
C TYR A 29 -8.05 2.07 -26.14
N GLU A 30 -8.43 2.01 -24.86
CA GLU A 30 -9.79 1.67 -24.44
C GLU A 30 -10.82 2.71 -24.90
N VAL A 31 -10.51 4.00 -24.92
CA VAL A 31 -11.38 5.04 -25.51
C VAL A 31 -11.67 4.74 -26.96
N LYS A 32 -10.65 4.40 -27.76
CA LYS A 32 -10.81 4.06 -29.19
C LYS A 32 -11.57 2.76 -29.38
N ALA A 33 -11.22 1.71 -28.62
CA ALA A 33 -11.85 0.39 -28.71
C ALA A 33 -13.34 0.41 -28.36
N ASN A 34 -13.77 1.33 -27.48
CA ASN A 34 -15.16 1.49 -27.07
C ASN A 34 -15.90 2.61 -27.83
N ASN A 35 -15.38 3.07 -28.98
CA ASN A 35 -15.98 4.14 -29.80
C ASN A 35 -16.29 5.41 -28.99
N GLY A 36 -15.39 5.82 -28.08
CA GLY A 36 -15.54 7.01 -27.23
C GLY A 36 -16.56 6.88 -26.10
N LYS A 37 -17.14 5.71 -25.86
CA LYS A 37 -18.08 5.47 -24.74
C LYS A 37 -17.40 5.30 -23.40
N PHE A 38 -16.09 5.02 -23.37
CA PHE A 38 -15.25 5.02 -22.18
C PHE A 38 -14.55 6.37 -22.07
N ILE A 39 -14.59 6.97 -20.88
CA ILE A 39 -13.90 8.22 -20.56
C ILE A 39 -13.06 8.03 -19.30
N TYR A 40 -11.94 8.76 -19.21
CA TYR A 40 -11.04 8.64 -18.08
C TYR A 40 -10.34 9.95 -17.74
N GLU A 41 -9.80 9.99 -16.52
CA GLU A 41 -8.79 10.95 -16.07
C GLU A 41 -7.72 10.23 -15.24
N ILE A 42 -6.51 10.80 -15.20
CA ILE A 42 -5.43 10.36 -14.31
C ILE A 42 -5.05 11.53 -13.41
N ILE A 43 -5.15 11.35 -12.10
CA ILE A 43 -4.82 12.37 -11.11
C ILE A 43 -3.66 11.86 -10.26
N VAL A 44 -2.55 12.56 -10.33
CA VAL A 44 -1.42 12.35 -9.42
C VAL A 44 -1.45 13.45 -8.37
N ALA A 45 -1.40 13.10 -7.09
CA ALA A 45 -1.30 14.06 -6.01
C ALA A 45 0.00 13.85 -5.23
N ASP A 46 0.81 14.88 -5.19
CA ASP A 46 2.04 14.97 -4.42
C ASP A 46 1.72 15.40 -2.98
N ASP A 47 2.10 14.58 -2.01
CA ASP A 47 1.82 14.83 -0.59
C ASP A 47 2.96 15.61 0.10
N GLY A 48 3.35 16.73 -0.50
CA GLY A 48 4.36 17.62 0.06
C GLY A 48 5.77 17.05 -0.03
N SER A 49 6.15 16.54 -1.21
CA SER A 49 7.52 16.08 -1.47
C SER A 49 8.55 17.15 -1.16
N THR A 50 9.69 16.71 -0.64
CA THR A 50 10.85 17.57 -0.29
C THR A 50 11.94 17.56 -1.35
N ASN A 51 11.88 16.62 -2.31
CA ASN A 51 12.82 16.52 -3.41
C ASN A 51 12.31 17.32 -4.62
N ASN A 52 12.90 18.48 -4.87
CA ASN A 52 12.52 19.37 -5.96
C ASN A 52 12.70 18.73 -7.33
N ASP A 53 13.72 17.90 -7.56
CA ASP A 53 13.95 17.25 -8.86
C ASP A 53 12.81 16.29 -9.20
N VAL A 54 12.28 15.57 -8.21
CA VAL A 54 11.12 14.68 -8.38
C VAL A 54 9.87 15.51 -8.71
N ILE A 55 9.64 16.62 -8.01
CA ILE A 55 8.49 17.49 -8.25
C ILE A 55 8.56 18.04 -9.68
N GLU A 56 9.72 18.59 -10.11
CA GLU A 56 9.90 19.14 -11.46
C GLU A 56 9.70 18.07 -12.53
N TYR A 57 10.23 16.87 -12.32
CA TYR A 57 10.04 15.73 -13.23
C TYR A 57 8.54 15.38 -13.39
N ASN A 58 7.82 15.30 -12.27
CA ASN A 58 6.40 14.95 -12.26
C ASN A 58 5.48 16.07 -12.81
N LYS A 59 5.91 17.34 -12.85
CA LYS A 59 5.14 18.45 -13.47
C LYS A 59 4.81 18.20 -14.95
N ALA A 60 5.62 17.38 -15.64
CA ALA A 60 5.33 16.99 -17.02
C ALA A 60 4.00 16.21 -17.15
N ILE A 61 3.50 15.59 -16.09
CA ILE A 61 2.20 14.90 -16.04
C ILE A 61 1.06 15.88 -16.38
N GLY A 62 1.09 17.11 -15.84
CA GLY A 62 0.07 18.13 -16.09
C GLY A 62 0.02 18.64 -17.54
N LYS A 63 0.99 18.27 -18.39
CA LYS A 63 1.01 18.57 -19.82
C LYS A 63 0.36 17.47 -20.68
N LEU A 64 0.05 16.32 -20.08
CA LEU A 64 -0.60 15.21 -20.75
C LEU A 64 -2.13 15.41 -20.74
N GLU A 65 -2.76 15.15 -21.87
CA GLU A 65 -4.22 15.19 -21.97
C GLU A 65 -4.88 14.21 -20.98
N ASN A 66 -5.99 14.61 -20.36
CA ASN A 66 -6.70 13.84 -19.33
C ASN A 66 -5.88 13.55 -18.07
N CYS A 67 -4.74 14.25 -17.85
CA CYS A 67 -3.89 14.07 -16.68
C CYS A 67 -3.79 15.36 -15.86
N ARG A 68 -3.79 15.23 -14.54
CA ARG A 68 -3.61 16.32 -13.59
C ARG A 68 -2.52 16.00 -12.59
N PHE A 69 -1.67 16.96 -12.28
CA PHE A 69 -0.68 16.87 -11.20
C PHE A 69 -1.01 17.92 -10.13
N LEU A 70 -1.38 17.47 -8.96
CA LEU A 70 -1.79 18.29 -7.82
C LEU A 70 -0.68 18.26 -6.77
N ILE A 71 -0.19 19.44 -6.34
CA ILE A 71 0.89 19.55 -5.37
C ILE A 71 0.33 20.08 -4.05
N ARG A 72 0.55 19.36 -2.97
CA ARG A 72 0.27 19.82 -1.61
C ARG A 72 1.57 20.34 -0.97
N THR A 73 1.45 21.29 -0.07
CA THR A 73 2.61 21.91 0.60
C THR A 73 3.08 21.17 1.83
N ILE A 74 2.26 20.27 2.38
CA ILE A 74 2.52 19.56 3.64
C ILE A 74 2.22 18.08 3.45
N ASN A 75 3.11 17.22 3.91
CA ASN A 75 2.87 15.79 3.99
C ASN A 75 1.79 15.51 5.06
N SER A 76 0.68 14.96 4.63
CA SER A 76 -0.47 14.66 5.47
C SER A 76 -0.66 13.18 5.74
N GLY A 77 0.14 12.33 5.10
CA GLY A 77 0.11 10.89 5.25
C GLY A 77 -0.81 10.18 4.25
N ARG A 78 -0.64 8.86 4.19
CA ARG A 78 -1.23 7.99 3.17
C ARG A 78 -2.76 8.00 3.13
N ALA A 79 -3.41 8.08 4.28
CA ALA A 79 -4.86 8.16 4.39
C ALA A 79 -5.38 9.49 3.81
N ALA A 80 -4.81 10.61 4.25
CA ALA A 80 -5.28 11.93 3.87
C ALA A 80 -5.04 12.25 2.38
N ILE A 81 -3.90 11.82 1.81
CA ILE A 81 -3.65 12.05 0.38
C ILE A 81 -4.60 11.22 -0.51
N ARG A 82 -4.96 9.99 -0.12
CA ARG A 82 -5.95 9.20 -0.86
C ARG A 82 -7.35 9.81 -0.75
N ASN A 83 -7.75 10.29 0.43
CA ASN A 83 -9.01 11.02 0.59
C ASN A 83 -9.03 12.32 -0.25
N PHE A 84 -7.93 13.05 -0.28
CA PHE A 84 -7.78 14.23 -1.12
C PHE A 84 -7.96 13.90 -2.61
N LEU A 85 -7.38 12.80 -3.09
CA LEU A 85 -7.56 12.34 -4.47
C LEU A 85 -9.04 12.03 -4.77
N VAL A 86 -9.77 11.38 -3.86
CA VAL A 86 -11.22 11.10 -4.01
C VAL A 86 -12.03 12.38 -4.18
N GLN A 87 -11.71 13.42 -3.41
CA GLN A 87 -12.40 14.71 -3.48
C GLN A 87 -12.17 15.42 -4.82
N ASN A 88 -11.03 15.17 -5.47
CA ASN A 88 -10.66 15.75 -6.75
C ASN A 88 -11.04 14.90 -7.96
N ALA A 89 -11.54 13.69 -7.75
CA ALA A 89 -11.97 12.76 -8.81
C ALA A 89 -13.37 13.11 -9.31
N HIS A 90 -13.58 12.97 -10.64
CA HIS A 90 -14.86 13.31 -11.26
C HIS A 90 -15.73 12.09 -11.55
N TYR A 91 -15.15 10.90 -11.74
CA TYR A 91 -15.86 9.73 -12.22
C TYR A 91 -16.30 8.77 -11.11
N ASP A 92 -17.25 7.89 -11.43
CA ASP A 92 -17.90 7.01 -10.46
C ASP A 92 -17.03 5.83 -10.02
N TYR A 93 -16.04 5.44 -10.82
CA TYR A 93 -15.08 4.43 -10.47
C TYR A 93 -13.70 5.04 -10.27
N LEU A 94 -13.04 4.64 -9.20
CA LEU A 94 -11.72 5.12 -8.79
C LEU A 94 -10.73 3.96 -8.81
N LEU A 95 -9.68 4.03 -9.62
CA LEU A 95 -8.57 3.08 -9.62
C LEU A 95 -7.40 3.68 -8.85
N PHE A 96 -7.09 3.14 -7.69
CA PHE A 96 -5.91 3.51 -6.91
C PHE A 96 -4.69 2.69 -7.32
N ILE A 97 -3.57 3.38 -7.53
CA ILE A 97 -2.27 2.78 -7.82
C ILE A 97 -1.21 3.53 -7.00
N ASP A 98 -0.37 2.81 -6.24
CA ASP A 98 0.77 3.44 -5.57
C ASP A 98 1.85 3.82 -6.60
N SER A 99 2.53 4.95 -6.41
CA SER A 99 3.50 5.51 -7.37
C SER A 99 4.74 4.65 -7.60
N ASP A 100 5.05 3.74 -6.68
CA ASP A 100 6.20 2.82 -6.73
C ASP A 100 5.91 1.49 -7.46
N MET A 101 4.69 1.35 -8.01
CA MET A 101 4.27 0.16 -8.75
C MET A 101 4.59 0.28 -10.25
N GLU A 102 4.80 -0.88 -10.89
CA GLU A 102 5.09 -0.99 -12.32
C GLU A 102 4.02 -1.82 -13.04
N ILE A 103 3.60 -1.35 -14.22
CA ILE A 103 2.68 -2.10 -15.09
C ILE A 103 3.51 -2.99 -16.02
N ARG A 104 3.31 -4.31 -15.92
CA ARG A 104 3.97 -5.29 -16.80
C ARG A 104 3.04 -5.89 -17.85
N ASN A 105 1.72 -5.77 -17.66
CA ASN A 105 0.73 -6.31 -18.57
C ASN A 105 0.18 -5.21 -19.49
N ALA A 106 0.24 -5.43 -20.79
CA ALA A 106 -0.32 -4.50 -21.77
C ALA A 106 -1.85 -4.40 -21.72
N ASP A 107 -2.53 -5.40 -21.15
CA ASP A 107 -3.96 -5.52 -20.97
C ASP A 107 -4.44 -5.20 -19.54
N TYR A 108 -3.59 -4.55 -18.72
CA TYR A 108 -3.87 -4.28 -17.31
C TYR A 108 -5.18 -3.50 -17.11
N LEU A 109 -5.37 -2.40 -17.83
CA LEU A 109 -6.59 -1.61 -17.71
C LEU A 109 -7.78 -2.34 -18.29
N HIS A 110 -7.61 -3.02 -19.44
CA HIS A 110 -8.64 -3.82 -20.08
C HIS A 110 -9.24 -4.87 -19.15
N LYS A 111 -8.40 -5.61 -18.43
CA LYS A 111 -8.84 -6.62 -17.44
C LYS A 111 -9.75 -6.04 -16.36
N TYR A 112 -9.47 -4.86 -15.88
CA TYR A 112 -10.33 -4.17 -14.92
C TYR A 112 -11.67 -3.77 -15.55
N LEU A 113 -11.65 -3.22 -16.76
CA LEU A 113 -12.87 -2.76 -17.45
C LEU A 113 -13.79 -3.93 -17.84
N GLN A 114 -13.24 -5.13 -18.05
CA GLN A 114 -13.99 -6.35 -18.38
C GLN A 114 -14.35 -7.20 -17.14
N SER A 115 -13.87 -6.83 -15.97
CA SER A 115 -14.19 -7.58 -14.74
C SER A 115 -15.67 -7.47 -14.38
N GLU A 116 -16.17 -8.45 -13.63
CA GLU A 116 -17.52 -8.40 -13.08
C GLU A 116 -17.69 -7.14 -12.22
N GLU A 117 -18.86 -6.51 -12.34
CA GLU A 117 -19.14 -5.32 -11.56
C GLU A 117 -19.24 -5.65 -10.09
N ALA A 118 -18.38 -5.01 -9.30
CA ALA A 118 -18.32 -5.17 -7.85
C ALA A 118 -18.09 -3.82 -7.18
N PRO A 119 -18.49 -3.69 -5.89
CA PRO A 119 -18.21 -2.47 -5.12
C PRO A 119 -16.73 -2.12 -5.07
N ILE A 120 -15.89 -3.15 -4.91
CA ILE A 120 -14.43 -3.05 -4.89
C ILE A 120 -13.85 -4.24 -5.66
N ILE A 121 -12.86 -3.97 -6.51
CA ILE A 121 -12.12 -4.98 -7.27
C ILE A 121 -10.64 -4.81 -6.95
N TYR A 122 -10.00 -5.83 -6.40
CA TYR A 122 -8.59 -5.81 -6.01
C TYR A 122 -7.75 -6.70 -6.92
N GLY A 123 -6.79 -6.10 -7.63
CA GLY A 123 -5.92 -6.79 -8.60
C GLY A 123 -4.74 -7.52 -7.99
N GLY A 124 -4.28 -7.07 -6.81
CA GLY A 124 -3.09 -7.61 -6.14
C GLY A 124 -1.78 -7.07 -6.71
N TYR A 125 -0.68 -7.64 -6.21
CA TYR A 125 0.67 -7.32 -6.68
C TYR A 125 1.56 -8.57 -6.68
N ILE A 126 2.63 -8.51 -7.46
CA ILE A 126 3.69 -9.51 -7.50
C ILE A 126 5.02 -8.88 -7.11
N ILE A 127 5.91 -9.70 -6.59
CA ILE A 127 7.25 -9.28 -6.22
C ILE A 127 8.20 -9.56 -7.38
N ASN A 128 8.81 -8.52 -7.90
CA ASN A 128 9.77 -8.62 -8.99
C ASN A 128 11.10 -7.96 -8.60
N GLY A 129 12.12 -8.16 -9.39
CA GLY A 129 13.45 -7.60 -9.17
C GLY A 129 14.57 -8.61 -9.35
N ASP A 130 15.77 -8.11 -9.45
CA ASP A 130 16.98 -8.92 -9.63
C ASP A 130 17.33 -9.67 -8.34
N LYS A 131 17.09 -10.99 -8.34
CA LYS A 131 17.30 -11.86 -7.17
C LYS A 131 18.74 -11.80 -6.64
N ASP A 132 19.74 -11.68 -7.53
CA ASP A 132 21.15 -11.68 -7.09
C ASP A 132 21.53 -10.35 -6.43
N LYS A 133 21.00 -9.23 -6.93
CA LYS A 133 21.21 -7.92 -6.32
C LYS A 133 20.41 -7.76 -5.03
N LEU A 134 19.23 -8.36 -4.93
CA LEU A 134 18.30 -8.18 -3.80
C LEU A 134 18.37 -9.29 -2.73
N LYS A 135 19.23 -10.30 -2.90
CA LYS A 135 19.36 -11.43 -1.94
C LYS A 135 19.68 -11.03 -0.49
N HIS A 136 20.17 -9.81 -0.28
CA HIS A 136 20.47 -9.23 1.03
C HIS A 136 19.59 -8.02 1.37
N ASN A 137 18.55 -7.76 0.58
CA ASN A 137 17.56 -6.75 0.90
C ASN A 137 16.46 -7.37 1.78
N LEU A 138 16.31 -6.87 3.00
CA LEU A 138 15.40 -7.44 4.00
C LEU A 138 13.94 -7.36 3.57
N ARG A 139 13.52 -6.25 2.93
CA ARG A 139 12.14 -6.12 2.44
C ARG A 139 11.86 -7.12 1.33
N TYR A 140 12.77 -7.26 0.36
CA TYR A 140 12.65 -8.24 -0.71
C TYR A 140 12.53 -9.67 -0.16
N ILE A 141 13.40 -10.07 0.79
CA ILE A 141 13.34 -11.38 1.45
C ILE A 141 12.00 -11.59 2.15
N TYR A 142 11.50 -10.55 2.84
CA TYR A 142 10.23 -10.61 3.55
C TYR A 142 9.05 -10.79 2.58
N GLU A 143 8.94 -9.95 1.55
CA GLU A 143 7.86 -9.98 0.55
C GLU A 143 7.84 -11.29 -0.23
N ARG A 144 9.00 -11.75 -0.72
CA ARG A 144 9.12 -13.03 -1.44
C ARG A 144 8.66 -14.24 -0.62
N LYS A 145 8.84 -14.21 0.69
CA LYS A 145 8.38 -15.29 1.58
C LYS A 145 6.85 -15.46 1.54
N TYR A 146 6.12 -14.39 1.33
CA TYR A 146 4.65 -14.38 1.35
C TYR A 146 4.02 -14.31 -0.05
N GLU A 147 4.81 -14.17 -1.10
CA GLU A 147 4.34 -13.97 -2.47
C GLU A 147 3.30 -15.00 -2.94
N LYS A 148 3.44 -16.27 -2.54
CA LYS A 148 2.46 -17.32 -2.85
C LYS A 148 1.05 -17.03 -2.36
N ASN A 149 0.89 -16.10 -1.41
CA ASN A 149 -0.40 -15.69 -0.88
C ASN A 149 -1.04 -14.57 -1.71
N HIS A 150 -0.29 -13.98 -2.66
CA HIS A 150 -0.75 -12.81 -3.42
C HIS A 150 -1.64 -13.14 -4.62
N VAL A 151 -1.87 -14.43 -4.94
CA VAL A 151 -2.84 -14.83 -5.99
C VAL A 151 -4.28 -14.69 -5.50
N ALA A 152 -5.21 -14.31 -6.37
CA ALA A 152 -6.61 -14.03 -6.02
C ALA A 152 -7.26 -15.19 -5.22
N LYS A 153 -7.05 -16.44 -5.64
CA LYS A 153 -7.57 -17.64 -4.95
C LYS A 153 -7.15 -17.74 -3.47
N GLN A 154 -5.95 -17.28 -3.12
CA GLN A 154 -5.50 -17.29 -1.73
C GLN A 154 -6.06 -16.09 -0.96
N ARG A 155 -6.02 -14.90 -1.57
CA ARG A 155 -6.55 -13.67 -0.98
C ARG A 155 -8.05 -13.79 -0.64
N MET A 156 -8.84 -14.46 -1.49
CA MET A 156 -10.28 -14.70 -1.25
C MET A 156 -10.58 -15.50 0.03
N LYS A 157 -9.60 -16.23 0.59
CA LYS A 157 -9.79 -16.93 1.88
C LYS A 157 -9.90 -15.96 3.06
N LYS A 158 -9.27 -14.77 2.94
CA LYS A 158 -9.29 -13.70 3.94
C LYS A 158 -9.40 -12.34 3.23
N PRO A 159 -10.52 -12.06 2.53
CA PRO A 159 -10.59 -10.99 1.54
C PRO A 159 -10.32 -9.60 2.11
N TYR A 160 -10.55 -9.38 3.38
CA TYR A 160 -10.32 -8.08 4.03
C TYR A 160 -8.95 -7.98 4.71
N HIS A 161 -8.28 -9.11 5.00
CA HIS A 161 -6.95 -9.13 5.61
C HIS A 161 -5.82 -9.05 4.58
N ASP A 162 -6.06 -9.63 3.40
CA ASP A 162 -5.08 -9.70 2.31
C ASP A 162 -5.37 -8.65 1.23
N PHE A 163 -5.99 -7.54 1.63
CA PHE A 163 -6.25 -6.36 0.82
C PHE A 163 -5.17 -5.30 1.06
N HIS A 164 -4.65 -4.70 -0.02
CA HIS A 164 -3.70 -3.60 0.02
C HIS A 164 -4.14 -2.47 -0.91
N THR A 165 -3.82 -1.24 -0.57
CA THR A 165 -4.26 -0.05 -1.31
C THR A 165 -3.44 0.28 -2.56
N SER A 166 -2.51 -0.59 -2.94
CA SER A 166 -1.58 -0.34 -4.05
C SER A 166 -2.14 -0.61 -5.45
N ASN A 167 -3.31 -1.32 -5.57
CA ASN A 167 -3.87 -1.73 -6.86
C ASN A 167 -5.33 -2.16 -6.75
N PHE A 168 -6.29 -1.23 -6.67
CA PHE A 168 -7.70 -1.58 -6.57
C PHE A 168 -8.63 -0.57 -7.22
N ILE A 169 -9.77 -1.04 -7.74
CA ILE A 169 -10.90 -0.20 -8.15
C ILE A 169 -11.95 -0.19 -7.03
N VAL A 170 -12.57 0.96 -6.83
CA VAL A 170 -13.70 1.15 -5.91
C VAL A 170 -14.71 2.14 -6.48
N LYS A 171 -16.00 1.94 -6.17
CA LYS A 171 -17.02 2.94 -6.46
C LYS A 171 -16.80 4.19 -5.60
N ARG A 172 -16.88 5.37 -6.21
CA ARG A 172 -16.62 6.65 -5.55
C ARG A 172 -17.53 6.90 -4.34
N ASP A 173 -18.80 6.50 -4.41
CA ASP A 173 -19.76 6.64 -3.31
C ASP A 173 -19.31 5.86 -2.06
N ILE A 174 -18.66 4.70 -2.22
CA ILE A 174 -18.10 3.92 -1.11
C ILE A 174 -16.97 4.71 -0.44
N MET A 175 -16.05 5.29 -1.22
CA MET A 175 -14.96 6.10 -0.67
C MET A 175 -15.45 7.36 0.04
N LEU A 176 -16.53 7.98 -0.45
CA LEU A 176 -17.15 9.15 0.18
C LEU A 176 -17.86 8.78 1.50
N ARG A 177 -18.41 7.58 1.60
CA ARG A 177 -19.09 7.09 2.82
C ARG A 177 -18.13 6.49 3.83
N PHE A 178 -17.08 5.85 3.37
CA PHE A 178 -16.10 5.10 4.17
C PHE A 178 -14.69 5.52 3.77
N SER A 179 -14.33 6.76 4.03
CA SER A 179 -13.00 7.31 3.76
C SER A 179 -11.92 6.62 4.61
N PHE A 180 -10.67 6.74 4.20
CA PHE A 180 -9.54 6.33 5.04
C PHE A 180 -9.51 7.15 6.35
N ASP A 181 -9.11 6.51 7.44
CA ASP A 181 -9.02 7.17 8.74
C ASP A 181 -7.76 8.05 8.82
N GLU A 182 -7.95 9.36 8.75
CA GLU A 182 -6.85 10.34 8.77
C GLU A 182 -6.16 10.50 10.14
N ARG A 183 -6.66 9.82 11.19
CA ARG A 183 -5.90 9.68 12.45
C ARG A 183 -4.62 8.89 12.23
N MET A 184 -4.57 8.02 11.21
CA MET A 184 -3.37 7.29 10.78
C MET A 184 -2.43 8.18 9.95
N LYS A 185 -1.71 9.07 10.66
CA LYS A 185 -0.76 10.00 10.02
C LYS A 185 0.59 9.36 9.68
N LYS A 186 0.99 8.36 10.46
CA LYS A 186 2.24 7.63 10.32
C LYS A 186 2.10 6.46 9.35
N TYR A 187 3.22 5.84 9.01
CA TYR A 187 3.29 4.73 8.07
C TYR A 187 2.51 3.49 8.54
N GLY A 188 1.72 2.91 7.63
CA GLY A 188 1.20 1.54 7.67
C GLY A 188 -0.15 1.35 8.37
N TYR A 189 -0.79 0.23 8.02
CA TYR A 189 -2.06 -0.26 8.55
C TYR A 189 -3.32 0.55 8.17
N GLU A 190 -3.23 1.61 7.38
CA GLU A 190 -4.39 2.33 6.86
C GLU A 190 -5.27 1.43 5.97
N ASP A 191 -4.63 0.54 5.20
CA ASP A 191 -5.28 -0.47 4.37
C ASP A 191 -5.98 -1.54 5.21
N VAL A 192 -5.33 -2.01 6.28
CA VAL A 192 -5.89 -3.01 7.21
C VAL A 192 -7.11 -2.45 7.94
N LEU A 193 -7.04 -1.21 8.45
CA LEU A 193 -8.17 -0.57 9.13
C LEU A 193 -9.33 -0.32 8.15
N TRP A 194 -9.01 0.09 6.92
CA TRP A 194 -10.03 0.26 5.90
C TRP A 194 -10.67 -1.08 5.49
N GLY A 195 -9.88 -2.14 5.32
CA GLY A 195 -10.39 -3.50 5.10
C GLY A 195 -11.34 -3.96 6.22
N LYS A 196 -11.03 -3.64 7.49
CA LYS A 196 -11.93 -3.88 8.62
C LYS A 196 -13.23 -3.08 8.48
N THR A 197 -13.15 -1.79 8.15
CA THR A 197 -14.31 -0.92 7.94
C THR A 197 -15.23 -1.48 6.86
N LEU A 198 -14.69 -1.97 5.75
CA LEU A 198 -15.44 -2.61 4.68
C LEU A 198 -16.16 -3.87 5.15
N LYS A 199 -15.47 -4.72 5.92
CA LYS A 199 -16.05 -5.94 6.48
C LYS A 199 -17.20 -5.62 7.42
N ASP A 200 -17.01 -4.68 8.34
CA ASP A 200 -18.01 -4.29 9.35
C ASP A 200 -19.28 -3.70 8.70
N ASN A 201 -19.15 -3.16 7.47
CA ASN A 201 -20.25 -2.63 6.68
C ASN A 201 -20.73 -3.58 5.56
N ASN A 202 -20.30 -4.85 5.57
CA ASN A 202 -20.67 -5.88 4.58
C ASN A 202 -20.37 -5.50 3.12
N ILE A 203 -19.36 -4.68 2.87
CA ILE A 203 -18.93 -4.29 1.52
C ILE A 203 -17.96 -5.35 0.99
N LYS A 204 -18.35 -6.06 -0.07
CA LYS A 204 -17.56 -7.16 -0.63
C LYS A 204 -16.39 -6.64 -1.46
N ILE A 205 -15.23 -7.30 -1.32
CA ILE A 205 -14.06 -7.11 -2.17
C ILE A 205 -13.99 -8.30 -3.14
N HIS A 206 -14.03 -8.01 -4.44
CA HIS A 206 -13.81 -8.99 -5.50
C HIS A 206 -12.31 -9.04 -5.83
N HIS A 207 -11.68 -10.19 -5.66
CA HIS A 207 -10.26 -10.37 -5.94
C HIS A 207 -10.06 -10.98 -7.32
N ILE A 208 -9.25 -10.33 -8.16
CA ILE A 208 -8.87 -10.81 -9.49
C ILE A 208 -7.35 -10.93 -9.60
N ASP A 209 -6.86 -11.74 -10.53
CA ASP A 209 -5.43 -11.82 -10.85
C ASP A 209 -5.08 -10.79 -11.95
N ASN A 210 -4.93 -9.54 -11.52
CA ASN A 210 -4.48 -8.42 -12.33
C ASN A 210 -3.37 -7.63 -11.62
N PRO A 211 -2.25 -8.29 -11.29
CA PRO A 211 -1.25 -7.70 -10.41
C PRO A 211 -0.45 -6.59 -11.07
N LEU A 212 -0.08 -5.59 -10.28
CA LEU A 212 1.05 -4.70 -10.55
C LEU A 212 2.34 -5.31 -10.01
N SER A 213 3.48 -4.88 -10.56
CA SER A 213 4.79 -5.34 -10.15
C SER A 213 5.38 -4.39 -9.12
N PHE A 214 5.81 -4.93 -7.97
CA PHE A 214 6.57 -4.21 -6.96
C PHE A 214 8.06 -4.52 -7.14
N GLU A 215 8.85 -3.52 -7.51
CA GLU A 215 10.25 -3.66 -7.90
C GLU A 215 11.20 -2.70 -7.17
N LYS A 216 10.66 -1.66 -6.53
CA LYS A 216 11.44 -0.62 -5.85
C LYS A 216 11.60 -0.95 -4.36
N PHE A 217 12.73 -1.57 -4.03
CA PHE A 217 13.03 -1.95 -2.64
C PHE A 217 13.98 -0.93 -2.02
N GLU A 218 13.54 -0.26 -0.97
CA GLU A 218 14.38 0.59 -0.15
C GLU A 218 15.49 -0.20 0.53
N ASN A 219 16.53 0.50 0.99
CA ASN A 219 17.60 -0.12 1.77
C ASN A 219 17.09 -0.63 3.14
N ASN A 220 17.86 -1.54 3.74
CA ASN A 220 17.48 -2.19 4.99
C ASN A 220 17.26 -1.20 6.15
N ALA A 221 18.04 -0.12 6.22
CA ALA A 221 17.91 0.88 7.29
C ALA A 221 16.57 1.62 7.19
N LEU A 222 16.18 2.05 5.98
CA LEU A 222 14.89 2.71 5.75
C LEU A 222 13.72 1.75 5.97
N PHE A 223 13.84 0.49 5.56
CA PHE A 223 12.81 -0.51 5.82
C PHE A 223 12.60 -0.75 7.31
N ILE A 224 13.68 -0.81 8.12
CA ILE A 224 13.58 -0.93 9.58
C ILE A 224 12.93 0.32 10.19
N ALA A 225 13.32 1.52 9.76
CA ALA A 225 12.70 2.76 10.24
C ALA A 225 11.19 2.80 9.96
N LYS A 226 10.76 2.45 8.73
CA LYS A 226 9.33 2.32 8.36
C LYS A 226 8.63 1.23 9.20
N THR A 227 9.32 0.13 9.50
CA THR A 227 8.78 -0.94 10.36
C THR A 227 8.56 -0.45 11.78
N GLU A 228 9.49 0.30 12.35
CA GLU A 228 9.36 0.90 13.69
C GLU A 228 8.18 1.88 13.74
N GLU A 229 8.04 2.72 12.72
CA GLU A 229 6.91 3.65 12.59
C GLU A 229 5.57 2.90 12.47
N GLY A 230 5.52 1.85 11.62
CA GLY A 230 4.33 1.00 11.47
C GLY A 230 3.97 0.26 12.77
N ILE A 231 4.96 -0.17 13.56
CA ILE A 231 4.72 -0.80 14.87
C ILE A 231 4.11 0.23 15.84
N ALA A 232 4.58 1.48 15.83
CA ALA A 232 3.99 2.54 16.65
C ALA A 232 2.54 2.84 16.23
N THR A 233 2.25 2.93 14.92
CA THR A 233 0.88 3.05 14.40
C THR A 233 0.03 1.87 14.87
N LEU A 234 0.54 0.65 14.75
CA LEU A 234 -0.19 -0.54 15.17
C LEU A 234 -0.47 -0.56 16.68
N TYR A 235 0.44 -0.04 17.49
CA TYR A 235 0.25 0.10 18.93
C TYR A 235 -0.85 1.13 19.27
N ASP A 236 -0.85 2.28 18.58
CA ASP A 236 -1.86 3.32 18.78
C ASP A 236 -3.27 2.80 18.44
N PHE A 237 -3.40 1.95 17.41
CA PHE A 237 -4.67 1.35 16.96
C PHE A 237 -4.86 -0.12 17.39
N ARG A 238 -4.17 -0.58 18.45
CA ARG A 238 -4.17 -2.00 18.85
C ARG A 238 -5.54 -2.55 19.23
N THR A 239 -6.43 -1.69 19.72
CA THR A 239 -7.79 -2.10 20.08
C THR A 239 -8.62 -2.37 18.84
N GLU A 240 -8.56 -1.46 17.85
CA GLU A 240 -9.30 -1.56 16.59
C GLU A 240 -8.79 -2.70 15.70
N LEU A 241 -7.47 -2.96 15.71
CA LEU A 241 -6.80 -3.92 14.82
C LEU A 241 -6.48 -5.27 15.48
N ARG A 242 -7.04 -5.54 16.66
CA ARG A 242 -6.71 -6.74 17.45
C ARG A 242 -6.83 -8.05 16.66
N GLU A 243 -7.90 -8.23 15.90
CA GLU A 243 -8.17 -9.45 15.14
C GLU A 243 -7.48 -9.46 13.77
N TYR A 244 -6.87 -8.34 13.36
CA TYR A 244 -6.31 -8.13 12.04
C TYR A 244 -4.77 -8.16 12.02
N SER A 245 -4.13 -8.29 13.20
CA SER A 245 -2.67 -8.35 13.29
C SER A 245 -2.18 -9.53 14.13
N ASN A 246 -1.37 -10.38 13.48
CA ASN A 246 -0.69 -11.47 14.19
C ASN A 246 0.27 -10.95 15.26
N LEU A 247 0.87 -9.75 15.06
CA LEU A 247 1.76 -9.14 16.04
C LEU A 247 0.99 -8.78 17.31
N ILE A 248 -0.18 -8.12 17.18
CA ILE A 248 -1.04 -7.80 18.33
C ILE A 248 -1.50 -9.10 19.02
N SER A 249 -1.97 -10.09 18.27
CA SER A 249 -2.45 -11.34 18.84
C SER A 249 -1.35 -12.07 19.65
N THR A 250 -0.12 -12.07 19.11
CA THR A 250 1.04 -12.64 19.79
C THR A 250 1.38 -11.87 21.06
N THR A 251 1.46 -10.54 20.99
CA THR A 251 1.82 -9.72 22.15
C THR A 251 0.74 -9.71 23.22
N PHE A 252 -0.52 -9.81 22.86
CA PHE A 252 -1.63 -10.00 23.80
C PHE A 252 -1.49 -11.31 24.61
N LEU A 253 -1.07 -12.41 23.95
CA LEU A 253 -0.79 -13.66 24.68
C LEU A 253 0.41 -13.48 25.63
N LEU A 254 1.44 -12.77 25.23
CA LEU A 254 2.60 -12.48 26.07
C LEU A 254 2.21 -11.65 27.30
N GLU A 255 1.38 -10.61 27.14
CA GLU A 255 0.82 -9.83 28.25
C GLU A 255 0.01 -10.69 29.22
N LYS A 256 -0.88 -11.54 28.69
CA LYS A 256 -1.70 -12.45 29.49
C LYS A 256 -0.87 -13.34 30.42
N TYR A 257 0.31 -13.78 29.94
CA TYR A 257 1.23 -14.60 30.72
C TYR A 257 2.35 -13.79 31.40
N LYS A 258 2.31 -12.45 31.34
CA LYS A 258 3.31 -11.52 31.92
C LYS A 258 4.72 -11.71 31.33
N LEU A 259 4.81 -12.29 30.13
CA LEU A 259 6.08 -12.51 29.42
C LEU A 259 6.56 -11.29 28.65
N ASP A 260 5.68 -10.35 28.37
CA ASP A 260 5.95 -9.08 27.68
C ASP A 260 7.04 -8.27 28.39
N LYS A 261 7.00 -8.18 29.73
CA LYS A 261 8.01 -7.51 30.57
C LYS A 261 9.38 -8.16 30.46
N LEU A 262 9.43 -9.49 30.53
CA LEU A 262 10.68 -10.24 30.40
C LEU A 262 11.27 -10.06 29.02
N ILE A 263 10.45 -10.15 27.95
CA ILE A 263 10.87 -9.91 26.57
C ILE A 263 11.38 -8.49 26.42
N CYS A 264 10.71 -7.49 26.96
CA CYS A 264 11.15 -6.09 26.94
C CYS A 264 12.53 -5.92 27.60
N LEU A 265 12.76 -6.51 28.79
CA LEU A 265 14.05 -6.47 29.48
C LEU A 265 15.19 -7.09 28.67
N VAL A 266 14.96 -8.28 28.09
CA VAL A 266 15.93 -8.97 27.24
C VAL A 266 16.18 -8.16 25.97
N PHE A 267 15.12 -7.71 25.32
CA PHE A 267 15.20 -6.96 24.06
C PHE A 267 15.96 -5.65 24.21
N ASN A 268 15.78 -4.92 25.31
CA ASN A 268 16.52 -3.68 25.57
C ASN A 268 18.05 -3.92 25.59
N LYS A 269 18.53 -5.09 26.03
CA LYS A 269 19.95 -5.45 26.03
C LYS A 269 20.49 -5.81 24.65
N ILE A 270 19.65 -6.45 23.81
CA ILE A 270 20.10 -6.97 22.50
C ILE A 270 19.62 -6.14 21.31
N GLN A 271 18.74 -5.15 21.52
CA GLN A 271 18.12 -4.35 20.46
C GLN A 271 19.14 -3.81 19.45
N HIS A 272 20.25 -3.26 19.94
CA HIS A 272 21.28 -2.69 19.08
C HIS A 272 21.96 -3.75 18.19
N ILE A 273 22.25 -4.92 18.75
CA ILE A 273 22.87 -6.04 18.02
C ILE A 273 21.92 -6.54 16.94
N VAL A 274 20.66 -6.71 17.30
CA VAL A 274 19.62 -7.17 16.35
C VAL A 274 19.41 -6.12 15.25
N LYS A 275 19.29 -4.84 15.58
CA LYS A 275 19.14 -3.75 14.60
C LYS A 275 20.33 -3.67 13.65
N ASN A 276 21.57 -3.79 14.15
CA ASN A 276 22.77 -3.81 13.32
C ASN A 276 22.80 -4.99 12.33
N ASN A 277 22.34 -6.18 12.75
CA ASN A 277 22.19 -7.28 11.80
C ASN A 277 21.16 -6.96 10.70
N LEU A 278 19.99 -6.44 11.09
CA LEU A 278 18.86 -6.17 10.16
C LEU A 278 19.18 -5.05 9.17
N THR A 279 19.97 -4.06 9.55
CA THR A 279 20.41 -2.97 8.68
C THR A 279 21.69 -3.27 7.90
N GLY A 280 22.33 -4.40 8.21
CA GLY A 280 23.58 -4.81 7.60
C GLY A 280 23.42 -5.55 6.27
N ASN A 281 24.55 -6.11 5.79
CA ASN A 281 24.62 -6.76 4.46
C ASN A 281 24.07 -8.20 4.41
N LYS A 282 23.76 -8.81 5.56
CA LYS A 282 23.19 -10.18 5.62
C LYS A 282 22.10 -10.24 6.70
N PRO A 283 20.95 -9.58 6.47
CA PRO A 283 19.88 -9.52 7.44
C PRO A 283 19.22 -10.88 7.65
N CYS A 284 18.93 -11.22 8.90
CA CYS A 284 18.27 -12.47 9.28
C CYS A 284 16.76 -12.24 9.47
N ILE A 285 15.93 -12.89 8.65
CA ILE A 285 14.48 -12.73 8.71
C ILE A 285 13.88 -13.18 10.05
N THR A 286 14.48 -14.16 10.73
CA THR A 286 14.03 -14.59 12.06
C THR A 286 14.26 -13.48 13.09
N LEU A 287 15.41 -12.81 13.04
CA LEU A 287 15.69 -11.66 13.90
C LEU A 287 14.73 -10.50 13.61
N PHE A 288 14.26 -10.36 12.38
CA PHE A 288 13.24 -9.35 12.03
C PHE A 288 11.91 -9.59 12.77
N TYR A 289 11.45 -10.84 12.88
CA TYR A 289 10.24 -11.15 13.67
C TYR A 289 10.45 -10.89 15.16
N ILE A 290 11.60 -11.30 15.71
CA ILE A 290 11.97 -11.02 17.10
C ILE A 290 12.02 -9.52 17.35
N TYR A 291 12.59 -8.76 16.42
CA TYR A 291 12.68 -7.31 16.47
C TYR A 291 11.28 -6.66 16.57
N LYS A 292 10.35 -7.07 15.71
CA LYS A 292 8.97 -6.54 15.74
C LYS A 292 8.27 -6.80 17.07
N ILE A 293 8.39 -8.04 17.61
CA ILE A 293 7.80 -8.38 18.91
C ILE A 293 8.46 -7.56 20.03
N GLY A 294 9.80 -7.45 20.03
CA GLY A 294 10.53 -6.68 21.03
C GLY A 294 10.17 -5.19 21.02
N CYS A 295 10.07 -4.56 19.83
CA CYS A 295 9.64 -3.18 19.69
C CYS A 295 8.21 -2.97 20.21
N PHE A 296 7.29 -3.89 19.92
CA PHE A 296 5.91 -3.79 20.41
C PHE A 296 5.83 -3.97 21.93
N CYS A 297 6.54 -4.97 22.50
CA CYS A 297 6.61 -5.17 23.95
C CYS A 297 7.22 -3.95 24.67
N LYS A 298 8.17 -3.25 24.04
CA LYS A 298 8.73 -2.02 24.59
C LYS A 298 7.69 -0.91 24.68
N LEU A 299 6.83 -0.75 23.66
CA LEU A 299 5.71 0.21 23.69
C LEU A 299 4.65 -0.14 24.73
N LEU A 300 4.39 -1.45 24.97
CA LEU A 300 3.48 -1.89 26.02
C LEU A 300 3.98 -1.57 27.45
N ASN A 301 5.29 -1.44 27.64
CA ASN A 301 5.93 -1.26 28.94
C ASN A 301 6.60 0.13 29.09
N SER A 302 6.38 1.04 28.14
CA SER A 302 6.74 2.46 28.24
C SER A 302 5.60 3.26 28.87
#